data_60dbd10aada9d2adf21f14da0b980d9a
#
_entry.id   60dbd10aada9d2adf21f14da0b980d9a
#
_cell.length_a   1.000
_cell.length_b   1.000
_cell.length_c   1.000
_cell.angle_alpha   90.00
_cell.angle_beta   90.00
_cell.angle_gamma   90.00
#
_symmetry.space_group_name_H-M   'P 1'
#
loop_
_entity.id
_entity.type
_entity.pdbx_description
1 polymer ?
#
loop_
_entity_poly.entity_id
_entity_poly.type
_entity_poly.pdbx_seq_one_letter_code
_entity_poly.pdbx_strand_id
1 'polypeptide(L)'
;KSTDNRPVSFVTSKLIPDGFIDEKEKSHIIVFMPLHHNGRQFGYCVMENGIEYIENGSLYYWLSVLNTALETIRQSICIRELNKKLAHLYMYDVMTGIYNRFALQHVGAILFEKNRRKGRHTLFLFADMDGLKKINDTYGHEVGDAAIKAMALILNDVKL
;
A
#
# COMPACT_ATOMS: atom_id res chain seq x y z
N LYS A 1 6.52 26.93 23.34
CA LYS A 1 6.86 26.98 21.91
C LYS A 1 5.89 26.04 21.20
N SER A 2 5.12 26.51 20.23
CA SER A 2 4.26 25.68 19.37
C SER A 2 5.19 24.82 18.51
N THR A 3 5.30 23.55 18.80
CA THR A 3 5.97 22.61 17.92
C THR A 3 5.00 22.29 16.78
N ASP A 4 5.28 22.85 15.62
CA ASP A 4 4.59 22.47 14.40
C ASP A 4 4.95 21.00 14.09
N ASN A 5 4.02 20.10 14.31
CA ASN A 5 4.20 18.64 14.15
C ASN A 5 4.10 18.17 12.69
N ARG A 6 4.20 19.09 11.72
CA ARG A 6 4.16 18.70 10.30
C ARG A 6 5.48 18.06 9.87
N PRO A 7 5.45 17.00 9.07
CA PRO A 7 6.66 16.41 8.52
C PRO A 7 7.38 17.43 7.63
N VAL A 8 8.68 17.63 7.89
CA VAL A 8 9.54 18.52 7.11
C VAL A 8 10.47 17.65 6.27
N SER A 9 10.49 17.90 4.95
CA SER A 9 11.47 17.28 4.06
C SER A 9 12.71 18.16 3.98
N PHE A 10 13.87 17.56 4.11
CA PHE A 10 15.16 18.26 3.97
C PHE A 10 16.14 17.40 3.16
N VAL A 11 17.20 18.03 2.66
CA VAL A 11 18.20 17.35 1.80
C VAL A 11 19.01 16.37 2.63
N THR A 12 19.17 15.13 2.16
CA THR A 12 19.86 14.04 2.85
C THR A 12 21.34 14.30 3.16
N SER A 13 21.96 15.28 2.49
CA SER A 13 23.33 15.75 2.81
C SER A 13 23.38 16.55 4.12
N LYS A 14 22.26 17.02 4.62
CA LYS A 14 22.15 17.66 5.94
C LYS A 14 21.71 16.60 6.96
N LEU A 15 22.44 16.46 8.04
CA LEU A 15 22.09 15.55 9.14
C LEU A 15 20.89 16.06 9.95
N ILE A 16 20.67 17.36 9.95
CA ILE A 16 19.63 18.04 10.73
C ILE A 16 18.95 19.07 9.83
N PRO A 17 17.62 19.24 9.92
CA PRO A 17 16.89 20.29 9.21
C PRO A 17 17.32 21.69 9.69
N ASP A 18 17.23 22.67 8.81
CA ASP A 18 17.50 24.07 9.14
C ASP A 18 16.52 24.56 10.22
N GLY A 19 17.04 25.32 11.18
CA GLY A 19 16.25 25.85 12.29
C GLY A 19 15.90 24.85 13.40
N PHE A 20 16.45 23.64 13.36
CA PHE A 20 16.28 22.68 14.45
C PHE A 20 17.06 23.12 15.71
N ILE A 21 18.27 23.67 15.53
CA ILE A 21 19.11 24.15 16.61
C ILE A 21 18.78 25.63 16.89
N ASP A 22 18.58 25.98 18.16
CA ASP A 22 18.37 27.38 18.56
C ASP A 22 19.74 28.09 18.66
N GLU A 23 20.10 28.85 17.64
CA GLU A 23 21.38 29.58 17.53
C GLU A 23 21.63 30.59 18.66
N LYS A 24 20.64 30.83 19.53
CA LYS A 24 20.76 31.77 20.66
C LYS A 24 21.43 31.13 21.86
N GLU A 25 21.50 29.82 21.97
CA GLU A 25 22.20 29.13 23.05
C GLU A 25 23.70 29.03 22.71
N LYS A 26 24.53 29.22 23.74
CA LYS A 26 26.01 29.26 23.60
C LYS A 26 26.65 27.87 23.45
N SER A 27 25.97 26.81 23.82
CA SER A 27 26.48 25.42 23.69
C SER A 27 25.32 24.46 23.45
N HIS A 28 25.49 23.55 22.52
CA HIS A 28 24.54 22.52 22.19
C HIS A 28 25.21 21.17 22.28
N ILE A 29 24.53 20.23 22.90
CA ILE A 29 24.89 18.82 22.86
C ILE A 29 23.84 18.13 22.01
N ILE A 30 24.28 17.57 20.88
CA ILE A 30 23.41 16.88 19.95
C ILE A 30 23.72 15.40 20.01
N VAL A 31 22.71 14.61 20.31
CA VAL A 31 22.81 13.16 20.39
C VAL A 31 22.08 12.53 19.20
N PHE A 32 22.80 11.74 18.42
CA PHE A 32 22.24 10.94 17.33
C PHE A 32 22.03 9.51 17.78
N MET A 33 20.84 9.00 17.61
CA MET A 33 20.49 7.66 18.02
C MET A 33 19.90 6.89 16.85
N PRO A 34 20.52 5.77 16.45
CA PRO A 34 20.00 4.98 15.34
C PRO A 34 18.67 4.32 15.72
N LEU A 35 17.71 4.38 14.81
CA LEU A 35 16.46 3.67 14.90
C LEU A 35 16.59 2.38 14.10
N HIS A 36 16.62 1.24 14.77
CA HIS A 36 16.80 -0.06 14.14
C HIS A 36 16.10 -1.18 14.92
N HIS A 37 15.75 -2.25 14.20
CA HIS A 37 15.22 -3.46 14.81
C HIS A 37 15.68 -4.68 14.01
N ASN A 38 16.27 -5.68 14.71
CA ASN A 38 16.75 -6.94 14.10
C ASN A 38 17.58 -6.74 12.82
N GLY A 39 18.60 -5.88 12.89
CA GLY A 39 19.50 -5.62 11.77
C GLY A 39 18.95 -4.69 10.67
N ARG A 40 17.71 -4.25 10.78
CA ARG A 40 17.10 -3.30 9.84
C ARG A 40 17.16 -1.88 10.40
N GLN A 41 17.59 -0.94 9.57
CA GLN A 41 17.64 0.46 9.93
C GLN A 41 16.36 1.18 9.46
N PHE A 42 15.79 2.03 10.32
CA PHE A 42 14.65 2.90 10.04
C PHE A 42 15.07 4.35 9.82
N GLY A 43 16.22 4.73 10.38
CA GLY A 43 16.71 6.08 10.37
C GLY A 43 17.45 6.42 11.66
N TYR A 44 17.33 7.65 12.10
CA TYR A 44 17.90 8.09 13.36
C TYR A 44 16.98 9.12 14.05
N CYS A 45 17.09 9.19 15.35
CA CYS A 45 16.50 10.23 16.18
C CYS A 45 17.59 11.21 16.60
N VAL A 46 17.26 12.50 16.64
CA VAL A 46 18.16 13.56 17.09
C VAL A 46 17.56 14.22 18.30
N MET A 47 18.38 14.38 19.35
CA MET A 47 17.99 15.07 20.57
C MET A 47 19.01 16.16 20.89
N GLU A 48 18.52 17.34 21.18
CA GLU A 48 19.32 18.47 21.65
C GLU A 48 19.24 18.56 23.17
N ASN A 49 20.40 18.74 23.82
CA ASN A 49 20.55 18.95 25.28
C ASN A 49 19.89 17.85 26.14
N GLY A 50 19.94 16.60 25.68
CA GLY A 50 19.25 15.46 26.28
C GLY A 50 20.09 14.59 27.25
N ILE A 51 21.15 15.11 27.87
CA ILE A 51 22.07 14.32 28.72
C ILE A 51 21.31 13.66 29.87
N GLU A 52 20.41 14.38 30.53
CA GLU A 52 19.63 13.88 31.65
C GLU A 52 18.86 12.60 31.32
N TYR A 53 18.32 12.51 30.08
CA TYR A 53 17.60 11.32 29.65
C TYR A 53 18.51 10.12 29.35
N ILE A 54 19.79 10.37 29.09
CA ILE A 54 20.82 9.32 28.95
C ILE A 54 21.19 8.80 30.33
N GLU A 55 21.49 9.70 31.25
CA GLU A 55 21.95 9.35 32.62
C GLU A 55 20.92 8.58 33.42
N ASN A 56 19.65 8.94 33.33
CA ASN A 56 18.56 8.24 34.02
C ASN A 56 18.03 7.00 33.25
N GLY A 57 18.61 6.67 32.10
CA GLY A 57 18.24 5.50 31.31
C GLY A 57 16.89 5.58 30.55
N SER A 58 16.13 6.66 30.71
CA SER A 58 14.81 6.81 30.10
C SER A 58 14.88 6.84 28.57
N LEU A 59 15.97 7.37 28.01
CA LEU A 59 16.19 7.43 26.59
C LEU A 59 16.23 6.04 25.94
N TYR A 60 16.93 5.08 26.58
CA TYR A 60 17.01 3.71 26.07
C TYR A 60 15.64 3.02 26.04
N TYR A 61 14.84 3.28 27.07
CA TYR A 61 13.46 2.78 27.13
C TYR A 61 12.62 3.34 25.96
N TRP A 62 12.65 4.66 25.75
CA TRP A 62 11.90 5.29 24.66
C TRP A 62 12.36 4.83 23.28
N LEU A 63 13.67 4.66 23.07
CA LEU A 63 14.20 4.12 21.81
C LEU A 63 13.73 2.70 21.56
N SER A 64 13.69 1.85 22.59
CA SER A 64 13.19 0.49 22.48
C SER A 64 11.71 0.47 22.08
N VAL A 65 10.89 1.28 22.74
CA VAL A 65 9.46 1.42 22.40
C VAL A 65 9.29 1.93 20.96
N LEU A 66 10.06 2.95 20.58
CA LEU A 66 9.98 3.53 19.23
C LEU A 66 10.39 2.54 18.14
N ASN A 67 11.48 1.83 18.35
CA ASN A 67 11.96 0.80 17.43
C ASN A 67 10.93 -0.33 17.25
N THR A 68 10.31 -0.78 18.34
CA THR A 68 9.25 -1.80 18.32
C THR A 68 8.01 -1.28 17.60
N ALA A 69 7.61 -0.04 17.87
CA ALA A 69 6.47 0.58 17.20
C ALA A 69 6.68 0.73 15.69
N LEU A 70 7.86 1.19 15.26
CA LEU A 70 8.23 1.30 13.86
C LEU A 70 8.18 -0.04 13.14
N GLU A 71 8.72 -1.10 13.76
CA GLU A 71 8.66 -2.45 13.19
C GLU A 71 7.21 -2.95 13.09
N THR A 72 6.39 -2.72 14.10
CA THR A 72 4.96 -3.09 14.09
C THR A 72 4.20 -2.39 12.97
N ILE A 73 4.42 -1.10 12.77
CA ILE A 73 3.81 -0.33 11.68
C ILE A 73 4.26 -0.88 10.33
N ARG A 74 5.55 -1.13 10.14
CA ARG A 74 6.09 -1.72 8.92
C ARG A 74 5.47 -3.07 8.61
N GLN A 75 5.38 -3.97 9.59
CA GLN A 75 4.75 -5.28 9.43
C GLN A 75 3.27 -5.15 9.04
N SER A 76 2.55 -4.24 9.68
CA SER A 76 1.15 -3.97 9.35
C SER A 76 0.97 -3.49 7.91
N ILE A 77 1.86 -2.62 7.42
CA ILE A 77 1.87 -2.16 6.03
C ILE A 77 2.16 -3.34 5.08
N CYS A 78 3.17 -4.17 5.38
CA CYS A 78 3.53 -5.32 4.58
C CYS A 78 2.38 -6.33 4.48
N ILE A 79 1.73 -6.66 5.59
CA ILE A 79 0.56 -7.56 5.64
C ILE A 79 -0.59 -6.97 4.82
N ARG A 80 -0.84 -5.68 4.92
CA ARG A 80 -1.89 -5.01 4.14
C ARG A 80 -1.64 -5.10 2.64
N GLU A 81 -0.42 -4.87 2.20
CA GLU A 81 -0.06 -4.97 0.79
C GLU A 81 -0.12 -6.41 0.28
N LEU A 82 0.30 -7.39 1.10
CA LEU A 82 0.16 -8.79 0.76
C LEU A 82 -1.31 -9.20 0.64
N ASN A 83 -2.16 -8.77 1.57
CA ASN A 83 -3.60 -9.04 1.51
C ASN A 83 -4.26 -8.41 0.28
N LYS A 84 -3.85 -7.19 -0.14
CA LYS A 84 -4.32 -6.61 -1.40
C LYS A 84 -3.95 -7.46 -2.61
N LYS A 85 -2.69 -7.93 -2.67
CA LYS A 85 -2.23 -8.81 -3.76
C LYS A 85 -3.00 -10.13 -3.77
N LEU A 86 -3.22 -10.74 -2.60
CA LEU A 86 -4.02 -11.95 -2.50
C LEU A 86 -5.47 -11.71 -2.96
N ALA A 87 -6.11 -10.64 -2.48
CA ALA A 87 -7.47 -10.29 -2.91
C ALA A 87 -7.55 -10.09 -4.43
N HIS A 88 -6.54 -9.45 -5.04
CA HIS A 88 -6.47 -9.30 -6.49
C HIS A 88 -6.40 -10.66 -7.21
N LEU A 89 -5.51 -11.57 -6.77
CA LEU A 89 -5.41 -12.91 -7.36
C LEU A 89 -6.68 -13.74 -7.19
N TYR A 90 -7.42 -13.55 -6.08
CA TYR A 90 -8.69 -14.25 -5.86
C TYR A 90 -9.85 -13.70 -6.67
N MET A 91 -9.83 -12.40 -7.02
CA MET A 91 -10.99 -11.73 -7.65
C MET A 91 -10.84 -11.52 -9.15
N TYR A 92 -9.62 -11.51 -9.68
CA TYR A 92 -9.38 -11.21 -11.07
C TYR A 92 -8.91 -12.44 -11.85
N ASP A 93 -9.31 -12.52 -13.09
CA ASP A 93 -8.79 -13.50 -14.05
C ASP A 93 -7.39 -13.06 -14.50
N VAL A 94 -6.42 -13.98 -14.40
CA VAL A 94 -5.00 -13.67 -14.67
C VAL A 94 -4.74 -13.30 -16.12
N MET A 95 -5.50 -13.87 -17.05
CA MET A 95 -5.32 -13.64 -18.48
C MET A 95 -5.94 -12.33 -18.95
N THR A 96 -7.12 -12.03 -18.47
CA THR A 96 -7.95 -10.92 -18.98
C THR A 96 -7.95 -9.69 -18.07
N GLY A 97 -7.58 -9.84 -16.79
CA GLY A 97 -7.58 -8.76 -15.80
C GLY A 97 -8.97 -8.28 -15.36
N ILE A 98 -10.06 -8.87 -15.85
CA ILE A 98 -11.42 -8.58 -15.38
C ILE A 98 -11.79 -9.47 -14.19
N TYR A 99 -12.91 -9.19 -13.54
CA TYR A 99 -13.40 -10.02 -12.44
C TYR A 99 -13.66 -11.46 -12.90
N ASN A 100 -13.17 -12.42 -12.12
CA ASN A 100 -13.39 -13.84 -12.35
C ASN A 100 -14.76 -14.29 -11.76
N ARG A 101 -15.07 -15.57 -11.92
CA ARG A 101 -16.32 -16.18 -11.41
C ARG A 101 -16.50 -16.00 -9.91
N PHE A 102 -15.43 -16.07 -9.13
CA PHE A 102 -15.50 -15.89 -7.68
C PHE A 102 -15.92 -14.45 -7.32
N ALA A 103 -15.31 -13.46 -7.97
CA ALA A 103 -15.68 -12.06 -7.79
C ALA A 103 -17.13 -11.79 -8.20
N LEU A 104 -17.61 -12.39 -9.30
CA LEU A 104 -19.02 -12.26 -9.72
C LEU A 104 -19.97 -12.77 -8.61
N GLN A 105 -19.67 -13.91 -7.99
CA GLN A 105 -20.51 -14.48 -6.94
C GLN A 105 -20.53 -13.61 -5.66
N HIS A 106 -19.41 -13.02 -5.29
CA HIS A 106 -19.28 -12.26 -4.04
C HIS A 106 -19.58 -10.76 -4.22
N VAL A 107 -18.89 -10.10 -5.14
CA VAL A 107 -19.06 -8.67 -5.40
C VAL A 107 -20.38 -8.41 -6.13
N GLY A 108 -20.72 -9.26 -7.10
CA GLY A 108 -21.97 -9.17 -7.86
C GLY A 108 -23.18 -9.31 -6.95
N ALA A 109 -23.18 -10.26 -6.01
CA ALA A 109 -24.26 -10.44 -5.04
C ALA A 109 -24.43 -9.22 -4.15
N ILE A 110 -23.33 -8.61 -3.68
CA ILE A 110 -23.36 -7.40 -2.85
C ILE A 110 -23.93 -6.22 -3.66
N LEU A 111 -23.50 -6.04 -4.88
CA LEU A 111 -23.97 -4.97 -5.77
C LEU A 111 -25.46 -5.14 -6.11
N PHE A 112 -25.89 -6.37 -6.42
CA PHE A 112 -27.29 -6.70 -6.66
C PHE A 112 -28.15 -6.33 -5.47
N GLU A 113 -27.78 -6.77 -4.28
CA GLU A 113 -28.54 -6.47 -3.06
C GLU A 113 -28.56 -4.97 -2.73
N LYS A 114 -27.46 -4.27 -2.93
CA LYS A 114 -27.38 -2.81 -2.78
C LYS A 114 -28.32 -2.08 -3.74
N ASN A 115 -28.37 -2.51 -5.00
CA ASN A 115 -29.27 -1.92 -5.99
C ASN A 115 -30.73 -2.23 -5.68
N ARG A 116 -31.04 -3.47 -5.27
CA ARG A 116 -32.38 -3.90 -4.85
C ARG A 116 -32.90 -3.02 -3.70
N ARG A 117 -32.07 -2.78 -2.68
CA ARG A 117 -32.47 -1.91 -1.53
C ARG A 117 -32.69 -0.46 -1.94
N LYS A 118 -32.06 0.00 -3.01
CA LYS A 118 -32.23 1.37 -3.54
C LYS A 118 -33.32 1.48 -4.60
N GLY A 119 -34.06 0.41 -4.87
CA GLY A 119 -35.08 0.38 -5.93
C GLY A 119 -34.48 0.53 -7.34
N ARG A 120 -33.21 0.21 -7.53
CA ARG A 120 -32.53 0.28 -8.83
C ARG A 120 -32.60 -1.08 -9.53
N HIS A 121 -32.73 -1.03 -10.85
CA HIS A 121 -32.64 -2.24 -11.67
C HIS A 121 -31.18 -2.68 -11.83
N THR A 122 -31.01 -3.99 -12.01
CA THR A 122 -29.73 -4.61 -12.35
C THR A 122 -29.92 -5.44 -13.60
N LEU A 123 -29.09 -5.20 -14.61
CA LEU A 123 -29.04 -5.99 -15.84
C LEU A 123 -27.92 -7.01 -15.74
N PHE A 124 -28.23 -8.27 -16.08
CA PHE A 124 -27.23 -9.32 -16.27
C PHE A 124 -27.10 -9.60 -17.76
N LEU A 125 -25.86 -9.54 -18.25
CA LEU A 125 -25.52 -9.83 -19.63
C LEU A 125 -24.61 -11.06 -19.66
N PHE A 126 -24.93 -12.01 -20.53
CA PHE A 126 -24.05 -13.13 -20.87
C PHE A 126 -23.54 -12.92 -22.29
N ALA A 127 -22.22 -12.99 -22.43
CA ALA A 127 -21.56 -12.90 -23.71
C ALA A 127 -20.69 -14.13 -23.95
N ASP A 128 -20.70 -14.67 -25.13
CA ASP A 128 -19.87 -15.80 -25.55
C ASP A 128 -19.18 -15.48 -26.87
N MET A 129 -18.00 -16.05 -27.10
CA MET A 129 -17.23 -15.83 -28.32
C MET A 129 -17.42 -16.96 -29.29
N ASP A 130 -18.15 -16.70 -30.37
CA ASP A 130 -18.34 -17.66 -31.45
C ASP A 130 -17.03 -17.94 -32.18
N GLY A 131 -16.80 -19.22 -32.47
CA GLY A 131 -15.69 -19.66 -33.29
C GLY A 131 -14.30 -19.62 -32.65
N LEU A 132 -14.17 -19.43 -31.34
CA LEU A 132 -12.86 -19.43 -30.62
C LEU A 132 -12.06 -20.70 -30.89
N LYS A 133 -12.74 -21.87 -30.94
CA LYS A 133 -12.09 -23.13 -31.32
C LYS A 133 -11.45 -23.08 -32.70
N LYS A 134 -12.18 -22.53 -33.70
CA LYS A 134 -11.66 -22.39 -35.07
C LYS A 134 -10.46 -21.44 -35.12
N ILE A 135 -10.46 -20.38 -34.32
CA ILE A 135 -9.31 -19.46 -34.20
C ILE A 135 -8.12 -20.22 -33.65
N ASN A 136 -8.30 -20.98 -32.57
CA ASN A 136 -7.23 -21.77 -31.97
C ASN A 136 -6.66 -22.82 -32.91
N ASP A 137 -7.54 -23.55 -33.60
CA ASP A 137 -7.15 -24.61 -34.55
C ASP A 137 -6.43 -24.06 -35.78
N THR A 138 -6.76 -22.82 -36.22
CA THR A 138 -6.21 -22.21 -37.44
C THR A 138 -4.94 -21.40 -37.16
N TYR A 139 -4.90 -20.63 -36.04
CA TYR A 139 -3.89 -19.61 -35.76
C TYR A 139 -3.09 -19.86 -34.46
N GLY A 140 -3.45 -20.93 -33.73
CA GLY A 140 -2.80 -21.27 -32.47
C GLY A 140 -3.44 -20.59 -31.24
N HIS A 141 -3.12 -21.13 -30.07
CA HIS A 141 -3.69 -20.69 -28.81
C HIS A 141 -3.33 -19.25 -28.45
N GLU A 142 -2.16 -18.77 -28.87
CA GLU A 142 -1.73 -17.37 -28.58
C GLU A 142 -2.69 -16.35 -29.24
N VAL A 143 -3.17 -16.64 -30.42
CA VAL A 143 -4.12 -15.76 -31.13
C VAL A 143 -5.51 -15.87 -30.49
N GLY A 144 -5.91 -17.05 -30.02
CA GLY A 144 -7.14 -17.23 -29.25
C GLY A 144 -7.12 -16.47 -27.95
N ASP A 145 -6.01 -16.53 -27.21
CA ASP A 145 -5.80 -15.76 -25.98
C ASP A 145 -5.85 -14.24 -26.23
N ALA A 146 -5.27 -13.78 -27.33
CA ALA A 146 -5.34 -12.37 -27.74
C ALA A 146 -6.78 -11.94 -28.02
N ALA A 147 -7.60 -12.81 -28.70
CA ALA A 147 -9.00 -12.54 -28.96
C ALA A 147 -9.82 -12.43 -27.65
N ILE A 148 -9.59 -13.32 -26.68
CA ILE A 148 -10.23 -13.27 -25.37
C ILE A 148 -9.85 -11.98 -24.63
N LYS A 149 -8.57 -11.59 -24.65
CA LYS A 149 -8.10 -10.33 -24.04
C LYS A 149 -8.74 -9.11 -24.68
N ALA A 150 -8.86 -9.10 -26.01
CA ALA A 150 -9.52 -8.01 -26.74
C ALA A 150 -11.00 -7.88 -26.35
N MET A 151 -11.73 -8.99 -26.25
CA MET A 151 -13.11 -9.00 -25.76
C MET A 151 -13.23 -8.46 -24.32
N ALA A 152 -12.33 -8.87 -23.44
CA ALA A 152 -12.31 -8.40 -22.06
C ALA A 152 -12.07 -6.88 -21.97
N LEU A 153 -11.19 -6.32 -22.80
CA LEU A 153 -10.96 -4.88 -22.89
C LEU A 153 -12.22 -4.13 -23.33
N ILE A 154 -12.90 -4.63 -24.35
CA ILE A 154 -14.17 -4.04 -24.84
C ILE A 154 -15.22 -4.03 -23.71
N LEU A 155 -15.38 -5.16 -23.00
CA LEU A 155 -16.33 -5.26 -21.90
C LEU A 155 -15.99 -4.33 -20.73
N ASN A 156 -14.72 -4.12 -20.47
CA ASN A 156 -14.27 -3.22 -19.40
C ASN A 156 -14.45 -1.74 -19.73
N ASP A 157 -14.44 -1.39 -21.01
CA ASP A 157 -14.65 -0.01 -21.51
C ASP A 157 -16.13 0.39 -21.59
N VAL A 158 -17.05 -0.57 -21.56
CA VAL A 158 -18.50 -0.30 -21.50
C VAL A 158 -18.85 0.23 -20.13
N LYS A 159 -18.74 1.55 -19.95
CA LYS A 159 -19.26 2.26 -18.75
C LYS A 159 -20.77 2.43 -18.92
N LEU A 160 -21.55 1.59 -18.27
CA LEU A 160 -22.98 1.75 -18.10
C LEU A 160 -23.32 2.67 -16.91
#